data_3f8ec85772a60fba4872a1755207ae84
#
_entry.id   3f8ec85772a60fba4872a1755207ae84
#
_cell.length_a   1.000
_cell.length_b   1.000
_cell.length_c   1.000
_cell.angle_alpha   90.00
_cell.angle_beta   90.00
_cell.angle_gamma   90.00
#
_symmetry.space_group_name_H-M   'P 1'
#
loop_
_entity.id
_entity.type
_entity.pdbx_description
1 polymer ?
#
loop_
_entity_poly.entity_id
_entity_poly.type
_entity_poly.pdbx_seq_one_letter_code
_entity_poly.pdbx_strand_id
1 'polypeptide(L)'
;MIDINIRTAIEAQLLGCRTVVVEARTSFTRNNVLKLWKYLIEDLKMLGVKKLYGKFASGNINHIYIKVLQTTLLKICCMLGIQVYTGVKFLDLCEPEDDIGWHAKLLPEDHEARHFSFDVVVGASGKTVNLHGFNRYKMDAKLAIAITCNFVNDGSKDEAYVNEISGVQKQYHQQFFAKLEESHGIKLENMIYYKDSTHYFVMTATKDSLLNRGVLRENHEDRARLLSPGNVDKVHLAKYAKEACLFATGYYSRTLPHTNFALNSHREPDLSIFDFTNLYAARNSCRA
;
A
#
# COMPACT_ATOMS: atom_id res chain seq x y z
N MET A 1 -3.69 7.69 3.55
CA MET A 1 -2.28 7.25 3.38
C MET A 1 -1.41 8.19 4.19
N ILE A 2 -0.87 7.72 5.28
CA ILE A 2 -0.10 8.52 6.23
C ILE A 2 1.11 9.21 5.59
N ASP A 3 1.71 8.63 4.56
CA ASP A 3 2.89 9.19 3.88
C ASP A 3 2.65 10.60 3.33
N ILE A 4 1.48 10.83 2.74
CA ILE A 4 1.09 12.14 2.21
C ILE A 4 0.82 13.11 3.36
N ASN A 5 0.10 12.68 4.40
CA ASN A 5 -0.16 13.50 5.58
C ASN A 5 1.14 13.95 6.24
N ILE A 6 2.04 13.01 6.51
CA ILE A 6 3.32 13.30 7.16
C ILE A 6 4.19 14.23 6.29
N ARG A 7 4.28 13.97 4.98
CA ARG A 7 5.07 14.84 4.09
C ARG A 7 4.49 16.24 4.02
N THR A 8 3.16 16.38 3.94
CA THR A 8 2.47 17.68 3.96
C THR A 8 2.68 18.40 5.30
N ALA A 9 2.60 17.67 6.42
CA ALA A 9 2.82 18.23 7.75
C ALA A 9 4.24 18.77 7.92
N ILE A 10 5.25 18.05 7.40
CA ILE A 10 6.65 18.49 7.41
C ILE A 10 6.78 19.82 6.64
N GLU A 11 6.20 19.91 5.44
CA GLU A 11 6.26 21.13 4.64
C GLU A 11 5.56 22.30 5.32
N ALA A 12 4.36 22.08 5.85
CA ALA A 12 3.62 23.10 6.57
C ALA A 12 4.40 23.62 7.79
N GLN A 13 5.03 22.73 8.55
CA GLN A 13 5.86 23.08 9.70
C GLN A 13 7.09 23.90 9.28
N LEU A 14 7.76 23.53 8.19
CA LEU A 14 8.90 24.27 7.64
C LEU A 14 8.50 25.66 7.14
N LEU A 15 7.25 25.84 6.70
CA LEU A 15 6.66 27.13 6.33
C LEU A 15 6.17 27.94 7.54
N GLY A 16 6.35 27.47 8.76
CA GLY A 16 6.00 28.18 9.99
C GLY A 16 4.58 27.89 10.53
N CYS A 17 3.87 26.92 9.98
CA CYS A 17 2.57 26.51 10.51
C CYS A 17 2.75 25.66 11.78
N ARG A 18 1.84 25.81 12.75
CA ARG A 18 1.72 24.85 13.87
C ARG A 18 0.93 23.64 13.39
N THR A 19 1.56 22.48 13.37
CA THR A 19 1.03 21.30 12.68
C THR A 19 0.77 20.14 13.64
N VAL A 20 -0.39 19.48 13.49
CA VAL A 20 -0.77 18.25 14.19
C VAL A 20 -1.17 17.19 13.17
N VAL A 21 -0.75 15.96 13.38
CA VAL A 21 -1.10 14.81 12.56
C VAL A 21 -1.85 13.78 13.40
N VAL A 22 -2.99 13.31 12.91
CA VAL A 22 -3.73 12.18 13.52
C VAL A 22 -3.77 10.98 12.57
N GLU A 23 -3.50 9.81 13.10
CA GLU A 23 -3.51 8.53 12.36
C GLU A 23 -4.29 7.48 13.12
N ALA A 24 -5.28 6.89 12.48
CA ALA A 24 -6.15 5.89 13.09
C ALA A 24 -5.42 4.58 13.46
N ARG A 25 -4.33 4.26 12.77
CA ARG A 25 -3.52 3.07 13.08
C ARG A 25 -2.60 3.35 14.25
N THR A 26 -2.36 2.31 15.04
CA THR A 26 -1.43 2.36 16.18
C THR A 26 0.02 2.09 15.81
N SER A 27 0.27 1.52 14.62
CA SER A 27 1.61 1.12 14.18
C SER A 27 1.75 1.04 12.66
N PHE A 28 2.99 1.09 12.19
CA PHE A 28 3.35 0.94 10.76
C PHE A 28 3.81 -0.49 10.48
N THR A 29 2.88 -1.33 10.06
CA THR A 29 3.13 -2.78 9.91
C THR A 29 3.04 -3.28 8.46
N ARG A 30 2.76 -2.40 7.49
CA ARG A 30 2.61 -2.80 6.09
C ARG A 30 3.94 -3.19 5.47
N ASN A 31 3.99 -4.39 4.90
CA ASN A 31 5.15 -4.91 4.18
C ASN A 31 5.15 -4.57 2.67
N ASN A 32 4.19 -3.79 2.20
CA ASN A 32 4.16 -3.37 0.80
C ASN A 32 5.38 -2.53 0.44
N VAL A 33 5.91 -2.74 -0.75
CA VAL A 33 7.02 -1.98 -1.32
C VAL A 33 6.48 -0.89 -2.23
N LEU A 34 7.01 0.31 -2.08
CA LEU A 34 6.77 1.45 -2.96
C LEU A 34 7.93 1.64 -3.93
N LYS A 35 7.58 1.94 -5.16
CA LYS A 35 8.51 2.38 -6.19
C LYS A 35 8.67 3.88 -6.11
N LEU A 36 9.89 4.36 -5.80
CA LEU A 36 10.18 5.77 -5.71
C LEU A 36 10.75 6.30 -7.03
N TRP A 37 10.16 7.36 -7.54
CA TRP A 37 10.66 8.08 -8.68
C TRP A 37 11.88 8.93 -8.29
N LYS A 38 12.76 9.17 -9.24
CA LYS A 38 14.02 9.88 -8.99
C LYS A 38 13.81 11.27 -8.33
N TYR A 39 12.83 12.03 -8.80
CA TYR A 39 12.51 13.34 -8.24
C TYR A 39 12.04 13.27 -6.77
N LEU A 40 11.27 12.21 -6.42
CA LEU A 40 10.81 12.00 -5.05
C LEU A 40 11.97 11.61 -4.12
N ILE A 41 12.94 10.87 -4.63
CA ILE A 41 14.16 10.53 -3.88
C ILE A 41 14.95 11.80 -3.57
N GLU A 42 15.09 12.69 -4.53
CA GLU A 42 15.80 13.98 -4.31
C GLU A 42 15.04 14.86 -3.31
N ASP A 43 13.71 14.92 -3.38
CA ASP A 43 12.87 15.61 -2.40
C ASP A 43 13.09 15.07 -0.98
N LEU A 44 13.08 13.74 -0.82
CA LEU A 44 13.35 13.10 0.47
C LEU A 44 14.78 13.34 0.99
N LYS A 45 15.76 13.41 0.09
CA LYS A 45 17.15 13.78 0.47
C LYS A 45 17.23 15.22 0.96
N MET A 46 16.54 16.16 0.33
CA MET A 46 16.47 17.55 0.77
C MET A 46 15.87 17.69 2.18
N LEU A 47 14.95 16.80 2.55
CA LEU A 47 14.43 16.70 3.92
C LEU A 47 15.42 16.07 4.92
N GLY A 48 16.63 15.73 4.51
CA GLY A 48 17.64 15.15 5.38
C GLY A 48 17.57 13.63 5.52
N VAL A 49 16.80 12.93 4.69
CA VAL A 49 16.83 11.48 4.66
C VAL A 49 18.18 11.01 4.14
N LYS A 50 19.06 10.58 5.07
CA LYS A 50 20.46 10.26 4.76
C LYS A 50 20.65 8.95 4.03
N LYS A 51 19.70 7.99 4.16
CA LYS A 51 19.84 6.66 3.60
C LYS A 51 18.46 6.18 3.11
N LEU A 52 18.27 6.25 1.82
CA LEU A 52 17.21 5.52 1.16
C LEU A 52 17.76 4.15 0.77
N TYR A 53 16.91 3.14 0.87
CA TYR A 53 17.27 1.76 0.56
C TYR A 53 17.71 1.64 -0.88
N GLY A 54 18.70 0.78 -1.08
CA GLY A 54 19.38 0.62 -2.34
C GLY A 54 18.47 0.21 -3.51
N LYS A 55 19.04 0.12 -4.67
CA LYS A 55 18.36 -0.33 -5.88
C LYS A 55 17.93 -1.78 -5.70
N PHE A 56 16.66 -2.05 -5.87
CA PHE A 56 16.17 -3.38 -6.12
C PHE A 56 16.15 -3.62 -7.62
N ALA A 57 16.64 -4.74 -8.08
CA ALA A 57 16.65 -5.12 -9.47
C ALA A 57 17.20 -4.04 -10.44
N SER A 58 17.46 -4.38 -11.66
CA SER A 58 18.03 -3.49 -12.69
C SER A 58 17.12 -2.31 -13.01
N GLY A 59 17.51 -1.09 -12.68
CA GLY A 59 16.77 0.11 -13.05
C GLY A 59 17.13 1.35 -12.24
N ASN A 60 16.73 2.53 -12.73
CA ASN A 60 16.97 3.83 -12.10
C ASN A 60 15.97 4.16 -10.98
N ILE A 61 15.17 3.19 -10.55
CA ILE A 61 14.09 3.39 -9.62
C ILE A 61 14.41 2.67 -8.32
N ASN A 62 14.40 3.42 -7.24
CA ASN A 62 14.57 2.87 -5.92
C ASN A 62 13.21 2.41 -5.37
N HIS A 63 13.25 1.37 -4.55
CA HIS A 63 12.10 0.82 -3.86
C HIS A 63 12.32 0.94 -2.36
N ILE A 64 11.23 1.15 -1.62
CA ILE A 64 11.27 1.25 -0.17
C ILE A 64 9.99 0.61 0.41
N TYR A 65 10.12 -0.09 1.52
CA TYR A 65 8.94 -0.52 2.26
C TYR A 65 8.16 0.66 2.81
N ILE A 66 6.84 0.61 2.69
CA ILE A 66 5.95 1.66 3.23
C ILE A 66 6.26 1.93 4.69
N LYS A 67 6.39 0.88 5.51
CA LYS A 67 6.71 1.02 6.95
C LYS A 67 8.01 1.77 7.21
N VAL A 68 9.02 1.57 6.36
CA VAL A 68 10.32 2.25 6.49
C VAL A 68 10.22 3.71 6.09
N LEU A 69 9.53 4.01 5.00
CA LEU A 69 9.28 5.40 4.59
C LEU A 69 8.50 6.15 5.67
N GLN A 70 7.44 5.55 6.18
CA GLN A 70 6.61 6.13 7.25
C GLN A 70 7.42 6.40 8.51
N THR A 71 8.21 5.43 8.97
CA THR A 71 9.06 5.61 10.16
C THR A 71 10.12 6.69 9.93
N THR A 72 10.68 6.77 8.74
CA THR A 72 11.67 7.79 8.38
C THR A 72 11.06 9.19 8.41
N LEU A 73 9.88 9.37 7.79
CA LEU A 73 9.15 10.64 7.79
C LEU A 73 8.67 11.00 9.20
N LEU A 74 8.19 10.03 9.99
CA LEU A 74 7.82 10.24 11.39
C LEU A 74 9.00 10.75 12.21
N LYS A 75 10.19 10.20 12.00
CA LYS A 75 11.41 10.68 12.67
C LYS A 75 11.67 12.16 12.34
N ILE A 76 11.49 12.57 11.09
CA ILE A 76 11.62 13.98 10.70
C ILE A 76 10.56 14.85 11.39
N CYS A 77 9.29 14.38 11.45
CA CYS A 77 8.25 15.09 12.21
C CYS A 77 8.64 15.32 13.67
N CYS A 78 9.14 14.28 14.34
CA CYS A 78 9.59 14.39 15.73
C CYS A 78 10.75 15.41 15.87
N MET A 79 11.69 15.43 14.93
CA MET A 79 12.81 16.40 14.94
C MET A 79 12.34 17.84 14.72
N LEU A 80 11.25 18.05 14.00
CA LEU A 80 10.65 19.36 13.74
C LEU A 80 9.62 19.78 14.81
N GLY A 81 9.37 18.94 15.83
CA GLY A 81 8.40 19.21 16.89
C GLY A 81 6.95 19.06 16.48
N ILE A 82 6.66 18.39 15.36
CA ILE A 82 5.30 18.10 14.91
C ILE A 82 4.67 17.05 15.84
N GLN A 83 3.48 17.35 16.36
CA GLN A 83 2.72 16.40 17.18
C GLN A 83 2.07 15.37 16.27
N VAL A 84 2.40 14.08 16.47
CA VAL A 84 1.83 12.96 15.70
C VAL A 84 1.15 11.99 16.66
N TYR A 85 -0.16 11.87 16.53
CA TYR A 85 -0.98 11.00 17.36
C TYR A 85 -1.40 9.76 16.57
N THR A 86 -0.99 8.59 17.02
CA THR A 86 -1.38 7.30 16.46
C THR A 86 -2.50 6.67 17.28
N GLY A 87 -3.35 5.86 16.65
CA GLY A 87 -4.54 5.30 17.28
C GLY A 87 -5.69 6.33 17.41
N VAL A 88 -5.57 7.48 16.76
CA VAL A 88 -6.55 8.56 16.79
C VAL A 88 -7.22 8.69 15.43
N LYS A 89 -8.52 8.45 15.40
CA LYS A 89 -9.31 8.51 14.16
C LYS A 89 -10.04 9.84 14.06
N PHE A 90 -9.84 10.55 12.96
CA PHE A 90 -10.67 11.69 12.59
C PHE A 90 -12.07 11.20 12.17
N LEU A 91 -13.10 11.78 12.74
CA LEU A 91 -14.50 11.45 12.45
C LEU A 91 -15.15 12.53 11.60
N ASP A 92 -15.09 13.79 12.06
CA ASP A 92 -15.75 14.91 11.41
C ASP A 92 -15.14 16.26 11.85
N LEU A 93 -15.63 17.34 11.24
CA LEU A 93 -15.36 18.72 11.62
C LEU A 93 -16.41 19.19 12.61
N CYS A 94 -15.97 19.95 13.61
CA CYS A 94 -16.85 20.73 14.48
C CYS A 94 -16.72 22.21 14.14
N GLU A 95 -17.86 22.87 13.94
CA GLU A 95 -17.94 24.30 13.68
C GLU A 95 -17.47 25.11 14.89
N PRO A 96 -17.00 26.33 14.68
CA PRO A 96 -16.64 27.23 15.77
C PRO A 96 -17.83 27.48 16.70
N GLU A 97 -17.58 27.35 18.00
CA GLU A 97 -18.54 27.68 19.05
C GLU A 97 -17.88 28.61 20.06
N ASP A 98 -18.49 29.78 20.31
CA ASP A 98 -17.98 30.82 21.24
C ASP A 98 -16.49 31.18 20.98
N ASP A 99 -15.61 30.86 21.95
CA ASP A 99 -14.17 31.10 21.87
C ASP A 99 -13.36 29.96 21.25
N ILE A 100 -14.01 28.89 20.80
CA ILE A 100 -13.37 27.71 20.21
C ILE A 100 -13.49 27.78 18.68
N GLY A 101 -12.35 27.88 17.97
CA GLY A 101 -12.32 27.84 16.50
C GLY A 101 -12.67 26.45 15.95
N TRP A 102 -12.53 26.30 14.65
CA TRP A 102 -12.69 25.01 13.97
C TRP A 102 -11.85 23.93 14.65
N HIS A 103 -12.46 22.81 15.00
CA HIS A 103 -11.77 21.71 15.66
C HIS A 103 -12.27 20.35 15.15
N ALA A 104 -11.58 19.27 15.52
CA ALA A 104 -11.85 17.93 15.01
C ALA A 104 -12.66 17.10 16.01
N LYS A 105 -13.67 16.40 15.52
CA LYS A 105 -14.28 15.29 16.22
C LYS A 105 -13.39 14.05 16.04
N LEU A 106 -12.88 13.51 17.14
CA LEU A 106 -11.91 12.42 17.16
C LEU A 106 -12.46 11.18 17.86
N LEU A 107 -11.81 10.04 17.63
CA LEU A 107 -11.99 8.81 18.41
C LEU A 107 -10.58 8.33 18.84
N PRO A 108 -10.30 8.19 20.16
CA PRO A 108 -11.17 8.41 21.32
C PRO A 108 -11.66 9.86 21.47
N GLU A 109 -12.88 10.03 22.03
CA GLU A 109 -13.53 11.36 22.13
C GLU A 109 -12.84 12.31 23.12
N ASP A 110 -12.16 11.75 24.13
CA ASP A 110 -11.44 12.46 25.18
C ASP A 110 -9.97 12.77 24.85
N HIS A 111 -9.54 12.48 23.60
CA HIS A 111 -8.15 12.68 23.21
C HIS A 111 -7.79 14.17 23.18
N GLU A 112 -6.60 14.53 23.69
CA GLU A 112 -6.14 15.92 23.82
C GLU A 112 -6.14 16.72 22.51
N ALA A 113 -5.88 16.06 21.37
CA ALA A 113 -5.88 16.71 20.05
C ALA A 113 -7.25 17.29 19.65
N ARG A 114 -8.35 16.95 20.33
CA ARG A 114 -9.68 17.56 20.10
C ARG A 114 -9.70 19.07 20.39
N HIS A 115 -8.83 19.53 21.28
CA HIS A 115 -8.75 20.94 21.66
C HIS A 115 -7.87 21.78 20.72
N PHE A 116 -7.31 21.15 19.70
CA PHE A 116 -6.52 21.84 18.69
C PHE A 116 -7.43 22.56 17.69
N SER A 117 -7.47 23.90 17.77
CA SER A 117 -8.14 24.73 16.76
C SER A 117 -7.24 24.87 15.55
N PHE A 118 -7.82 24.83 14.36
CA PHE A 118 -7.09 24.90 13.10
C PHE A 118 -7.77 25.80 12.07
N ASP A 119 -6.97 26.40 11.19
CA ASP A 119 -7.42 27.16 10.03
C ASP A 119 -7.55 26.28 8.78
N VAL A 120 -6.79 25.19 8.74
CA VAL A 120 -6.73 24.27 7.59
C VAL A 120 -6.71 22.83 8.06
N VAL A 121 -7.53 22.00 7.43
CA VAL A 121 -7.48 20.54 7.59
C VAL A 121 -7.16 19.86 6.27
N VAL A 122 -6.23 18.91 6.29
CA VAL A 122 -5.83 18.13 5.11
C VAL A 122 -6.21 16.66 5.30
N GLY A 123 -7.14 16.19 4.50
CA GLY A 123 -7.61 14.80 4.52
C GLY A 123 -6.85 13.94 3.50
N ALA A 124 -6.00 13.01 3.96
CA ALA A 124 -5.30 12.07 3.11
C ALA A 124 -5.52 10.59 3.51
N SER A 125 -6.68 10.27 4.08
CA SER A 125 -7.04 8.90 4.47
C SER A 125 -7.42 7.99 3.29
N GLY A 126 -7.25 8.45 2.05
CA GLY A 126 -7.55 7.67 0.84
C GLY A 126 -9.06 7.41 0.68
N LYS A 127 -9.45 6.14 0.56
CA LYS A 127 -10.86 5.75 0.35
C LYS A 127 -11.79 6.12 1.51
N THR A 128 -11.24 6.35 2.69
CA THR A 128 -12.01 6.60 3.93
C THR A 128 -12.05 8.07 4.32
N VAL A 129 -11.47 8.97 3.52
CA VAL A 129 -11.60 10.41 3.78
C VAL A 129 -13.08 10.80 3.71
N ASN A 130 -13.59 11.32 4.80
CA ASN A 130 -14.95 11.81 4.90
C ASN A 130 -14.92 13.24 5.44
N LEU A 131 -14.33 14.15 4.66
CA LEU A 131 -14.41 15.57 4.95
C LEU A 131 -15.71 16.13 4.35
N HIS A 132 -16.52 16.75 5.18
CA HIS A 132 -17.73 17.42 4.76
C HIS A 132 -17.43 18.45 3.65
N GLY A 133 -18.30 18.58 2.64
CA GLY A 133 -18.11 19.50 1.53
C GLY A 133 -17.28 18.96 0.34
N PHE A 134 -16.61 17.80 0.49
CA PHE A 134 -15.88 17.18 -0.63
C PHE A 134 -16.72 16.12 -1.33
N ASN A 135 -17.10 16.39 -2.56
CA ASN A 135 -17.70 15.39 -3.43
C ASN A 135 -16.62 14.48 -4.01
N ARG A 136 -16.65 13.22 -3.63
CA ARG A 136 -15.78 12.22 -4.23
C ARG A 136 -16.36 11.73 -5.55
N TYR A 137 -15.47 11.58 -6.49
CA TYR A 137 -15.83 10.94 -7.72
C TYR A 137 -14.88 9.79 -8.01
N LYS A 138 -15.44 8.66 -8.41
CA LYS A 138 -14.72 7.44 -8.72
C LYS A 138 -14.45 7.39 -10.22
N MET A 139 -13.20 7.23 -10.58
CA MET A 139 -12.80 6.93 -11.95
C MET A 139 -12.54 5.44 -12.06
N ASP A 140 -13.28 4.78 -12.93
CA ASP A 140 -13.10 3.37 -13.23
C ASP A 140 -12.26 3.23 -14.51
N ALA A 141 -11.04 2.71 -14.38
CA ALA A 141 -10.26 2.22 -15.52
C ALA A 141 -10.62 0.76 -15.84
N LYS A 142 -10.00 0.17 -16.86
CA LYS A 142 -10.14 -1.25 -17.16
C LYS A 142 -9.77 -2.07 -15.92
N LEU A 143 -10.61 -3.04 -15.56
CA LEU A 143 -10.39 -3.89 -14.39
C LEU A 143 -9.01 -4.54 -14.45
N ALA A 144 -8.24 -4.36 -13.39
CA ALA A 144 -6.99 -5.06 -13.16
C ALA A 144 -6.95 -5.57 -11.72
N ILE A 145 -6.92 -6.89 -11.57
CA ILE A 145 -6.97 -7.55 -10.28
C ILE A 145 -5.54 -7.80 -9.81
N ALA A 146 -5.14 -7.09 -8.77
CA ALA A 146 -3.85 -7.30 -8.13
C ALA A 146 -3.96 -8.33 -7.01
N ILE A 147 -2.95 -9.21 -6.96
CA ILE A 147 -2.68 -10.06 -5.80
C ILE A 147 -1.34 -9.62 -5.24
N THR A 148 -1.28 -9.35 -3.95
CA THR A 148 -0.04 -9.09 -3.23
C THR A 148 0.13 -10.13 -2.14
N CYS A 149 1.34 -10.64 -1.99
CA CYS A 149 1.65 -11.54 -0.90
C CYS A 149 3.07 -11.32 -0.38
N ASN A 150 3.24 -11.61 0.91
CA ASN A 150 4.52 -11.61 1.58
C ASN A 150 4.80 -12.98 2.16
N PHE A 151 5.96 -13.55 1.85
CA PHE A 151 6.47 -14.74 2.52
C PHE A 151 7.57 -14.35 3.50
N VAL A 152 7.74 -15.18 4.53
CA VAL A 152 8.81 -15.04 5.50
C VAL A 152 10.15 -15.12 4.77
N ASN A 153 11.10 -14.26 5.15
CA ASN A 153 12.48 -14.33 4.72
C ASN A 153 13.34 -14.65 5.95
N ASP A 154 13.85 -15.87 6.01
CA ASP A 154 14.67 -16.35 7.13
C ASP A 154 16.14 -15.92 7.00
N GLY A 155 16.48 -15.23 5.90
CA GLY A 155 17.84 -14.76 5.62
C GLY A 155 18.84 -15.89 5.32
N SER A 156 18.33 -17.03 4.88
CA SER A 156 19.15 -18.20 4.53
C SER A 156 20.00 -17.93 3.28
N LYS A 157 21.09 -18.69 3.13
CA LYS A 157 21.93 -18.61 1.92
C LYS A 157 21.15 -18.92 0.64
N ASP A 158 20.23 -19.87 0.71
CA ASP A 158 19.42 -20.26 -0.46
C ASP A 158 18.47 -19.15 -0.88
N GLU A 159 17.82 -18.46 0.06
CA GLU A 159 17.00 -17.28 -0.20
C GLU A 159 17.83 -16.12 -0.75
N ALA A 160 19.08 -15.96 -0.30
CA ALA A 160 19.96 -14.91 -0.80
C ALA A 160 20.24 -15.04 -2.32
N TYR A 161 20.26 -16.27 -2.84
CA TYR A 161 20.48 -16.55 -4.27
C TYR A 161 19.21 -16.47 -5.13
N VAL A 162 18.03 -16.27 -4.56
CA VAL A 162 16.81 -16.04 -5.34
C VAL A 162 16.83 -14.61 -5.88
N ASN A 163 16.87 -14.46 -7.20
CA ASN A 163 16.91 -13.14 -7.82
C ASN A 163 15.54 -12.45 -7.76
N GLU A 164 15.57 -11.14 -7.55
CA GLU A 164 14.38 -10.30 -7.67
C GLU A 164 13.88 -10.26 -9.11
N ILE A 165 12.56 -10.08 -9.25
CA ILE A 165 11.88 -10.01 -10.54
C ILE A 165 11.27 -8.62 -10.67
N SER A 166 11.72 -7.84 -11.63
CA SER A 166 11.18 -6.51 -11.89
C SER A 166 10.83 -6.34 -13.35
N GLY A 167 9.74 -5.61 -13.61
CA GLY A 167 9.36 -5.22 -14.95
C GLY A 167 8.91 -6.37 -15.87
N VAL A 168 8.55 -7.53 -15.29
CA VAL A 168 8.08 -8.69 -16.08
C VAL A 168 6.61 -8.47 -16.44
N GLN A 169 6.39 -7.93 -17.64
CA GLN A 169 5.08 -7.72 -18.22
C GLN A 169 4.85 -8.70 -19.38
N LYS A 170 3.62 -9.17 -19.54
CA LYS A 170 3.25 -10.18 -20.56
C LYS A 170 3.68 -9.78 -21.97
N GLN A 171 3.58 -8.50 -22.33
CA GLN A 171 3.98 -8.01 -23.65
C GLN A 171 5.46 -8.23 -23.99
N TYR A 172 6.35 -8.28 -22.97
CA TYR A 172 7.80 -8.43 -23.16
C TYR A 172 8.32 -9.82 -22.77
N HIS A 173 7.55 -10.60 -22.01
CA HIS A 173 7.96 -11.90 -21.45
C HIS A 173 6.95 -13.01 -21.78
N GLN A 174 6.48 -13.06 -23.03
CA GLN A 174 5.40 -13.96 -23.47
C GLN A 174 5.64 -15.43 -23.13
N GLN A 175 6.87 -15.92 -23.30
CA GLN A 175 7.22 -17.32 -23.02
C GLN A 175 7.05 -17.69 -21.54
N PHE A 176 7.42 -16.80 -20.64
CA PHE A 176 7.21 -17.01 -19.19
C PHE A 176 5.73 -17.20 -18.86
N PHE A 177 4.88 -16.27 -19.33
CA PHE A 177 3.45 -16.32 -19.05
C PHE A 177 2.76 -17.49 -19.75
N ALA A 178 3.19 -17.87 -20.95
CA ALA A 178 2.67 -19.04 -21.65
C ALA A 178 2.98 -20.34 -20.87
N LYS A 179 4.22 -20.51 -20.42
CA LYS A 179 4.61 -21.68 -19.62
C LYS A 179 3.91 -21.75 -18.27
N LEU A 180 3.70 -20.60 -17.62
CA LEU A 180 2.95 -20.53 -16.35
C LEU A 180 1.48 -20.94 -16.57
N GLU A 181 0.88 -20.49 -17.67
CA GLU A 181 -0.49 -20.86 -18.03
C GLU A 181 -0.59 -22.36 -18.38
N GLU A 182 0.33 -22.88 -19.18
CA GLU A 182 0.36 -24.28 -19.59
C GLU A 182 0.56 -25.24 -18.42
N SER A 183 1.50 -24.93 -17.53
CA SER A 183 1.87 -25.82 -16.42
C SER A 183 0.93 -25.72 -15.21
N HIS A 184 0.37 -24.55 -14.93
CA HIS A 184 -0.40 -24.30 -13.71
C HIS A 184 -1.81 -23.75 -13.95
N GLY A 185 -2.20 -23.44 -15.20
CA GLY A 185 -3.47 -22.78 -15.50
C GLY A 185 -3.56 -21.36 -14.93
N ILE A 186 -2.42 -20.75 -14.64
CA ILE A 186 -2.30 -19.41 -14.05
C ILE A 186 -2.02 -18.39 -15.14
N LYS A 187 -2.95 -17.45 -15.33
CA LYS A 187 -2.85 -16.41 -16.35
C LYS A 187 -2.63 -15.05 -15.70
N LEU A 188 -1.41 -14.53 -15.83
CA LEU A 188 -1.01 -13.23 -15.31
C LEU A 188 -0.70 -12.26 -16.45
N GLU A 189 -0.81 -10.95 -16.17
CA GLU A 189 -0.37 -9.85 -17.05
C GLU A 189 0.96 -9.25 -16.58
N ASN A 190 1.27 -9.37 -15.29
CA ASN A 190 2.47 -8.81 -14.67
C ASN A 190 2.88 -9.64 -13.46
N MET A 191 4.20 -9.71 -13.20
CA MET A 191 4.79 -10.31 -12.04
C MET A 191 5.97 -9.47 -11.55
N ILE A 192 5.99 -9.18 -10.26
CA ILE A 192 7.05 -8.43 -9.59
C ILE A 192 7.39 -9.16 -8.29
N TYR A 193 8.68 -9.25 -8.01
CA TYR A 193 9.19 -9.79 -6.76
C TYR A 193 10.32 -8.93 -6.23
N TYR A 194 10.21 -8.52 -4.97
CA TYR A 194 11.25 -7.81 -4.22
C TYR A 194 11.59 -8.58 -2.95
N LYS A 195 12.86 -8.54 -2.59
CA LYS A 195 13.42 -9.24 -1.44
C LYS A 195 14.04 -8.26 -0.46
N ASP A 196 13.61 -8.33 0.81
CA ASP A 196 14.22 -7.62 1.94
C ASP A 196 13.80 -8.34 3.25
N SER A 197 13.14 -7.69 4.18
CA SER A 197 12.63 -8.32 5.43
C SER A 197 11.57 -9.42 5.16
N THR A 198 10.96 -9.41 4.01
CA THR A 198 10.05 -10.44 3.49
C THR A 198 10.31 -10.66 2.00
N HIS A 199 9.80 -11.75 1.44
CA HIS A 199 9.68 -11.95 0.01
C HIS A 199 8.34 -11.34 -0.44
N TYR A 200 8.36 -10.15 -1.01
CA TYR A 200 7.17 -9.42 -1.45
C TYR A 200 6.89 -9.64 -2.93
N PHE A 201 5.71 -10.15 -3.23
CA PHE A 201 5.24 -10.37 -4.60
C PHE A 201 4.03 -9.49 -4.91
N VAL A 202 4.00 -8.99 -6.13
CA VAL A 202 2.83 -8.34 -6.74
C VAL A 202 2.58 -8.97 -8.09
N MET A 203 1.37 -9.43 -8.32
CA MET A 203 0.96 -9.99 -9.62
C MET A 203 -0.39 -9.42 -10.04
N THR A 204 -0.56 -9.25 -11.35
CA THR A 204 -1.84 -8.88 -11.95
C THR A 204 -2.43 -10.11 -12.60
N ALA A 205 -3.51 -10.62 -12.03
CA ALA A 205 -4.19 -11.82 -12.51
C ALA A 205 -5.38 -11.49 -13.41
N THR A 206 -5.64 -12.33 -14.40
CA THR A 206 -6.86 -12.22 -15.22
C THR A 206 -8.06 -12.80 -14.47
N LYS A 207 -9.23 -12.20 -14.66
CA LYS A 207 -10.47 -12.67 -14.04
C LYS A 207 -10.76 -14.13 -14.37
N ASP A 208 -10.60 -14.51 -15.63
CA ASP A 208 -10.88 -15.88 -16.08
C ASP A 208 -9.96 -16.91 -15.42
N SER A 209 -8.68 -16.59 -15.24
CA SER A 209 -7.76 -17.46 -14.51
C SER A 209 -8.18 -17.66 -13.05
N LEU A 210 -8.64 -16.61 -12.40
CA LEU A 210 -9.11 -16.68 -11.02
C LEU A 210 -10.38 -17.49 -10.86
N LEU A 211 -11.31 -17.38 -11.82
CA LEU A 211 -12.51 -18.21 -11.87
C LEU A 211 -12.17 -19.68 -12.11
N ASN A 212 -11.35 -19.96 -13.13
CA ASN A 212 -10.98 -21.34 -13.50
C ASN A 212 -10.18 -22.04 -12.39
N ARG A 213 -9.46 -21.29 -11.58
CA ARG A 213 -8.68 -21.79 -10.44
C ARG A 213 -9.46 -21.80 -9.12
N GLY A 214 -10.76 -21.44 -9.15
CA GLY A 214 -11.63 -21.43 -7.98
C GLY A 214 -11.30 -20.35 -6.94
N VAL A 215 -10.46 -19.38 -7.30
CA VAL A 215 -10.16 -18.22 -6.42
C VAL A 215 -11.38 -17.32 -6.30
N LEU A 216 -12.09 -17.11 -7.40
CA LEU A 216 -13.41 -16.47 -7.44
C LEU A 216 -14.47 -17.57 -7.60
N ARG A 217 -15.49 -17.55 -6.74
CA ARG A 217 -16.57 -18.53 -6.75
C ARG A 217 -17.55 -18.28 -7.88
N GLU A 218 -17.89 -17.01 -8.08
CA GLU A 218 -18.87 -16.58 -9.07
C GLU A 218 -18.36 -15.39 -9.88
N ASN A 219 -18.83 -15.31 -11.12
CA ASN A 219 -18.55 -14.17 -11.98
C ASN A 219 -19.61 -13.08 -11.76
N HIS A 220 -19.17 -11.92 -11.30
CA HIS A 220 -20.01 -10.73 -11.13
C HIS A 220 -19.52 -9.60 -12.05
N GLU A 221 -20.45 -8.84 -12.61
CA GLU A 221 -20.13 -7.60 -13.36
C GLU A 221 -19.73 -6.49 -12.41
N ASP A 222 -20.38 -6.41 -11.25
CA ASP A 222 -20.02 -5.47 -10.21
C ASP A 222 -18.68 -5.89 -9.54
N ARG A 223 -17.70 -5.04 -9.69
CA ARG A 223 -16.33 -5.24 -9.17
C ARG A 223 -16.28 -5.38 -7.65
N ALA A 224 -17.14 -4.67 -6.94
CA ALA A 224 -17.19 -4.75 -5.48
C ALA A 224 -17.70 -6.13 -5.02
N ARG A 225 -18.68 -6.67 -5.71
CA ARG A 225 -19.17 -8.04 -5.49
C ARG A 225 -18.15 -9.09 -5.94
N LEU A 226 -17.54 -8.89 -7.12
CA LEU A 226 -16.54 -9.81 -7.67
C LEU A 226 -15.41 -10.07 -6.68
N LEU A 227 -14.86 -9.03 -6.04
CA LEU A 227 -13.74 -9.11 -5.11
C LEU A 227 -14.17 -9.01 -3.64
N SER A 228 -15.44 -9.26 -3.35
CA SER A 228 -15.93 -9.30 -1.97
C SER A 228 -15.39 -10.51 -1.20
N PRO A 229 -15.22 -10.40 0.12
CA PRO A 229 -14.74 -11.52 0.95
C PRO A 229 -15.59 -12.80 0.81
N GLY A 230 -16.90 -12.68 0.51
CA GLY A 230 -17.78 -13.82 0.30
C GLY A 230 -17.56 -14.54 -1.03
N ASN A 231 -17.05 -13.84 -2.04
CA ASN A 231 -16.79 -14.40 -3.37
C ASN A 231 -15.35 -14.89 -3.55
N VAL A 232 -14.43 -14.46 -2.71
CA VAL A 232 -13.02 -14.87 -2.75
C VAL A 232 -12.77 -16.06 -1.84
N ASP A 233 -12.30 -17.17 -2.41
CA ASP A 233 -11.84 -18.32 -1.66
C ASP A 233 -10.38 -18.13 -1.22
N LYS A 234 -10.17 -17.96 0.09
CA LYS A 234 -8.83 -17.69 0.66
C LYS A 234 -7.86 -18.87 0.47
N VAL A 235 -8.34 -20.12 0.48
CA VAL A 235 -7.50 -21.30 0.33
C VAL A 235 -7.00 -21.40 -1.11
N HIS A 236 -7.90 -21.26 -2.08
CA HIS A 236 -7.52 -21.26 -3.48
C HIS A 236 -6.64 -20.07 -3.85
N LEU A 237 -6.89 -18.89 -3.27
CA LEU A 237 -6.04 -17.71 -3.45
C LEU A 237 -4.62 -17.95 -2.93
N ALA A 238 -4.48 -18.56 -1.75
CA ALA A 238 -3.18 -18.90 -1.17
C ALA A 238 -2.41 -19.91 -2.04
N LYS A 239 -3.09 -20.93 -2.54
CA LYS A 239 -2.51 -21.92 -3.46
C LYS A 239 -2.07 -21.26 -4.77
N TYR A 240 -2.93 -20.45 -5.37
CA TYR A 240 -2.64 -19.70 -6.59
C TYR A 240 -1.40 -18.82 -6.46
N ALA A 241 -1.32 -18.04 -5.37
CA ALA A 241 -0.18 -17.16 -5.11
C ALA A 241 1.13 -17.95 -4.93
N LYS A 242 1.10 -19.04 -4.14
CA LYS A 242 2.28 -19.90 -3.93
C LYS A 242 2.80 -20.51 -5.21
N GLU A 243 1.93 -21.10 -6.01
CA GLU A 243 2.30 -21.74 -7.28
C GLU A 243 2.90 -20.72 -8.26
N ALA A 244 2.28 -19.55 -8.39
CA ALA A 244 2.80 -18.49 -9.24
C ALA A 244 4.19 -18.00 -8.80
N CYS A 245 4.40 -17.81 -7.51
CA CYS A 245 5.66 -17.32 -6.95
C CYS A 245 6.79 -18.35 -7.06
N LEU A 246 6.51 -19.62 -6.76
CA LEU A 246 7.48 -20.72 -6.90
C LEU A 246 7.89 -20.89 -8.38
N PHE A 247 6.93 -20.88 -9.28
CA PHE A 247 7.22 -20.97 -10.71
C PHE A 247 8.06 -19.79 -11.18
N ALA A 248 7.69 -18.55 -10.81
CA ALA A 248 8.39 -17.36 -11.24
C ALA A 248 9.84 -17.33 -10.75
N THR A 249 10.09 -17.61 -9.48
CA THR A 249 11.44 -17.64 -8.93
C THR A 249 12.28 -18.74 -9.54
N GLY A 250 11.73 -19.94 -9.70
CA GLY A 250 12.42 -21.07 -10.38
C GLY A 250 12.71 -20.80 -11.85
N TYR A 251 11.83 -20.08 -12.54
CA TYR A 251 12.05 -19.75 -13.95
C TYR A 251 13.18 -18.73 -14.16
N TYR A 252 13.25 -17.70 -13.31
CA TYR A 252 14.23 -16.62 -13.48
C TYR A 252 15.55 -16.84 -12.72
N SER A 253 15.57 -17.71 -11.70
CA SER A 253 16.78 -18.01 -10.94
C SER A 253 16.69 -19.33 -10.21
N ARG A 254 16.39 -19.28 -8.91
CA ARG A 254 16.21 -20.44 -8.02
C ARG A 254 14.84 -20.35 -7.37
N THR A 255 14.16 -21.48 -7.27
CA THR A 255 12.90 -21.58 -6.55
C THR A 255 13.09 -21.18 -5.08
N LEU A 256 12.16 -20.42 -4.54
CA LEU A 256 12.12 -20.13 -3.10
C LEU A 256 12.10 -21.44 -2.31
N PRO A 257 12.93 -21.57 -1.27
CA PRO A 257 13.00 -22.79 -0.47
C PRO A 257 11.69 -23.10 0.26
N HIS A 258 10.94 -22.07 0.63
CA HIS A 258 9.61 -22.20 1.23
C HIS A 258 8.72 -20.99 0.89
N THR A 259 7.39 -21.16 1.06
CA THR A 259 6.38 -20.14 0.85
C THR A 259 5.45 -20.02 2.07
N ASN A 260 6.06 -19.84 3.26
CA ASN A 260 5.33 -19.55 4.48
C ASN A 260 4.93 -18.08 4.45
N PHE A 261 3.63 -17.80 4.52
CA PHE A 261 3.17 -16.40 4.54
C PHE A 261 3.68 -15.68 5.80
N ALA A 262 4.22 -14.49 5.61
CA ALA A 262 4.36 -13.54 6.70
C ALA A 262 2.97 -13.17 7.25
N LEU A 263 2.90 -12.73 8.49
CA LEU A 263 1.64 -12.33 9.11
C LEU A 263 1.44 -10.81 8.98
N ASN A 264 0.20 -10.43 8.70
CA ASN A 264 -0.23 -9.03 8.74
C ASN A 264 -0.49 -8.57 10.19
N SER A 265 -0.94 -7.32 10.36
CA SER A 265 -1.26 -6.73 11.68
C SER A 265 -2.39 -7.46 12.43
N HIS A 266 -3.20 -8.24 11.74
CA HIS A 266 -4.30 -9.04 12.31
C HIS A 266 -3.88 -10.48 12.60
N ARG A 267 -2.58 -10.81 12.48
CA ARG A 267 -2.03 -12.17 12.60
C ARG A 267 -2.61 -13.16 11.57
N GLU A 268 -3.07 -12.67 10.45
CA GLU A 268 -3.49 -13.47 9.30
C GLU A 268 -2.37 -13.52 8.25
N PRO A 269 -2.39 -14.52 7.32
CA PRO A 269 -1.48 -14.54 6.17
C PRO A 269 -1.49 -13.20 5.42
N ASP A 270 -0.32 -12.62 5.20
CA ASP A 270 -0.17 -11.35 4.47
C ASP A 270 -0.36 -11.59 2.97
N LEU A 271 -1.61 -11.79 2.60
CA LEU A 271 -2.09 -12.08 1.26
C LEU A 271 -3.35 -11.24 1.00
N SER A 272 -3.36 -10.51 -0.11
CA SER A 272 -4.47 -9.64 -0.46
C SER A 272 -4.79 -9.73 -1.95
N ILE A 273 -6.08 -9.61 -2.28
CA ILE A 273 -6.58 -9.47 -3.63
C ILE A 273 -7.45 -8.21 -3.71
N PHE A 274 -7.25 -7.36 -4.72
CA PHE A 274 -8.00 -6.12 -4.85
C PHE A 274 -7.97 -5.56 -6.27
N ASP A 275 -8.96 -4.73 -6.61
CA ASP A 275 -8.93 -3.90 -7.82
C ASP A 275 -8.08 -2.65 -7.55
N PHE A 276 -6.94 -2.51 -8.25
CA PHE A 276 -6.04 -1.37 -8.08
C PHE A 276 -6.26 -0.26 -9.13
N THR A 277 -7.28 -0.39 -9.97
CA THR A 277 -7.64 0.60 -10.99
C THR A 277 -8.64 1.62 -10.52
N ASN A 278 -9.20 1.44 -9.31
CA ASN A 278 -10.10 2.41 -8.71
C ASN A 278 -9.34 3.66 -8.25
N LEU A 279 -9.58 4.77 -8.89
CA LEU A 279 -9.09 6.08 -8.48
C LEU A 279 -10.23 6.89 -7.86
N TYR A 280 -9.99 7.45 -6.69
CA TYR A 280 -10.91 8.39 -6.05
C TYR A 280 -10.28 9.78 -6.06
N ALA A 281 -11.01 10.75 -6.56
CA ALA A 281 -10.58 12.14 -6.57
C ALA A 281 -11.65 13.04 -5.95
N ALA A 282 -11.24 14.10 -5.30
CA ALA A 282 -12.13 15.20 -4.91
C ALA A 282 -12.35 16.09 -6.12
N ARG A 283 -13.60 16.46 -6.39
CA ARG A 283 -13.94 17.35 -7.51
C ARG A 283 -13.57 18.79 -7.25
N ASN A 284 -13.70 19.24 -6.01
CA ASN A 284 -13.52 20.65 -5.63
C ASN A 284 -12.78 20.73 -4.28
N SER A 285 -12.06 21.83 -4.08
CA SER A 285 -11.67 22.27 -2.75
C SER A 285 -12.91 22.82 -2.04
N CYS A 286 -13.10 22.46 -0.78
CA CYS A 286 -14.09 23.12 0.08
C CYS A 286 -13.40 24.18 0.91
N ARG A 287 -13.99 25.36 0.99
CA ARG A 287 -13.67 26.37 2.01
C ARG A 287 -14.73 26.24 3.09
N ALA A 288 -14.31 25.97 4.30
CA ALA A 288 -15.15 26.08 5.48
C ALA A 288 -15.21 27.52 5.94
#